data_0aaf82b527a58bbfe397bbd96d02b380
#
_entry.id   0aaf82b527a58bbfe397bbd96d02b380
#
_cell.length_a   1.000
_cell.length_b   1.000
_cell.length_c   1.000
_cell.angle_alpha   90.00
_cell.angle_beta   90.00
_cell.angle_gamma   90.00
#
_symmetry.space_group_name_H-M   'P 1'
#
loop_
_entity.id
_entity.type
_entity.pdbx_description
1 polymer ?
#
loop_
_entity_poly.entity_id
_entity_poly.type
_entity_poly.pdbx_seq_one_letter_code
_entity_poly.pdbx_strand_id
1 'polypeptide(L)'
;MAINASMGDPQVPADSFSQGKIALFVSCETQAELDELWEKLSDGGEKLPCGWVADRFGFAWNIVPQGLRDVIGGDDEERSQRAMRAMFQMGKLDIDELRRVYNA
;
A
#
# COMPACT_ATOMS: atom_id res chain seq x y z
N MET A 1 5.15 -3.52 13.36
CA MET A 1 4.02 -3.61 12.42
C MET A 1 2.74 -3.14 13.10
N ALA A 2 1.99 -2.31 12.44
CA ALA A 2 0.71 -1.83 12.96
C ALA A 2 -0.39 -2.18 11.96
N ILE A 3 -1.52 -2.69 12.45
CA ILE A 3 -2.64 -3.12 11.62
C ILE A 3 -3.88 -2.32 12.03
N ASN A 4 -4.51 -1.71 11.02
CA ASN A 4 -5.75 -0.97 11.20
C ASN A 4 -6.81 -1.54 10.25
N ALA A 5 -8.05 -1.51 10.69
CA ALA A 5 -9.17 -1.94 9.86
C ALA A 5 -10.08 -0.77 9.55
N SER A 6 -10.59 -0.73 8.33
CA SER A 6 -11.51 0.31 7.89
C SER A 6 -12.67 -0.32 7.13
N MET A 7 -13.87 0.18 7.34
CA MET A 7 -15.07 -0.27 6.63
C MET A 7 -15.58 0.86 5.76
N GLY A 8 -15.84 0.52 4.49
CA GLY A 8 -16.39 1.51 3.56
C GLY A 8 -15.42 2.61 3.18
N ASP A 9 -14.13 2.39 3.31
CA ASP A 9 -13.11 3.37 2.95
C ASP A 9 -13.13 3.57 1.44
N PRO A 10 -13.23 4.82 0.94
CA PRO A 10 -13.23 5.08 -0.49
C PRO A 10 -11.92 4.69 -1.19
N GLN A 11 -10.85 4.46 -0.45
CA GLN A 11 -9.60 3.99 -1.02
C GLN A 11 -9.61 2.51 -1.36
N VAL A 12 -10.58 1.75 -0.86
CA VAL A 12 -10.73 0.34 -1.20
C VAL A 12 -11.33 0.23 -2.60
N PRO A 13 -10.70 -0.53 -3.51
CA PRO A 13 -11.26 -0.70 -4.85
C PRO A 13 -12.67 -1.30 -4.80
N ALA A 14 -13.62 -0.60 -5.42
CA ALA A 14 -15.04 -0.94 -5.27
C ALA A 14 -15.42 -2.25 -5.95
N ASP A 15 -14.69 -2.66 -6.96
CA ASP A 15 -14.96 -3.85 -7.75
C ASP A 15 -14.17 -5.07 -7.26
N SER A 16 -13.52 -4.95 -6.13
CA SER A 16 -12.70 -6.03 -5.63
C SER A 16 -13.36 -6.74 -4.46
N PHE A 17 -13.13 -7.94 -4.38
CA PHE A 17 -13.17 -8.94 -3.33
C PHE A 17 -14.12 -8.69 -2.16
N SER A 18 -14.00 -7.68 -1.38
CA SER A 18 -14.84 -7.46 -0.19
C SER A 18 -16.02 -6.54 -0.46
N GLN A 19 -16.17 -6.06 -1.70
CA GLN A 19 -17.18 -5.08 -2.07
C GLN A 19 -17.15 -3.84 -1.17
N GLY A 20 -15.95 -3.44 -0.77
CA GLY A 20 -15.76 -2.26 0.06
C GLY A 20 -16.18 -2.41 1.51
N LYS A 21 -16.40 -3.64 1.96
CA LYS A 21 -16.91 -3.85 3.31
C LYS A 21 -15.83 -3.76 4.37
N ILE A 22 -14.67 -4.38 4.14
CA ILE A 22 -13.57 -4.39 5.10
C ILE A 22 -12.25 -4.22 4.35
N ALA A 23 -11.45 -3.28 4.82
CA ALA A 23 -10.07 -3.12 4.37
C ALA A 23 -9.15 -3.11 5.58
N LEU A 24 -8.03 -3.80 5.47
CA LEU A 24 -7.03 -3.87 6.53
C LEU A 24 -5.78 -3.13 6.06
N PHE A 25 -5.25 -2.26 6.92
CA PHE A 25 -4.06 -1.48 6.62
C PHE A 25 -2.93 -1.94 7.51
N VAL A 26 -1.80 -2.28 6.90
CA VAL A 26 -0.62 -2.75 7.61
C VAL A 26 0.53 -1.81 7.32
N SER A 27 1.13 -1.26 8.37
CA SER A 27 2.33 -0.44 8.26
C SER A 27 3.54 -1.28 8.68
N CYS A 28 4.46 -1.48 7.76
CA CYS A 28 5.67 -2.27 7.98
C CYS A 28 6.85 -1.36 8.30
N GLU A 29 7.64 -1.73 9.29
CA GLU A 29 8.78 -0.93 9.73
C GLU A 29 9.96 -0.99 8.77
N THR A 30 10.13 -2.13 8.08
CA THR A 30 11.22 -2.32 7.14
C THR A 30 10.69 -2.81 5.80
N GLN A 31 11.46 -2.57 4.75
CA GLN A 31 11.10 -3.09 3.43
C GLN A 31 11.10 -4.61 3.41
N ALA A 32 12.03 -5.25 4.13
CA ALA A 32 12.09 -6.71 4.20
C ALA A 32 10.82 -7.29 4.82
N GLU A 33 10.30 -6.66 5.86
CA GLU A 33 9.03 -7.08 6.47
C GLU A 33 7.87 -6.93 5.49
N LEU A 34 7.84 -5.82 4.77
CA LEU A 34 6.83 -5.55 3.76
C LEU A 34 6.87 -6.59 2.65
N ASP A 35 8.07 -6.90 2.15
CA ASP A 35 8.26 -7.87 1.08
C ASP A 35 7.76 -9.25 1.50
N GLU A 36 8.08 -9.67 2.71
CA GLU A 36 7.65 -10.96 3.23
C GLU A 36 6.14 -11.02 3.39
N LEU A 37 5.55 -10.00 3.97
CA LEU A 37 4.10 -9.95 4.18
C LEU A 37 3.34 -9.92 2.85
N TRP A 38 3.88 -9.20 1.87
CA TRP A 38 3.31 -9.14 0.53
C TRP A 38 3.17 -10.52 -0.09
N GLU A 39 4.24 -11.31 -0.01
CA GLU A 39 4.22 -12.66 -0.58
C GLU A 39 3.28 -13.59 0.19
N LYS A 40 3.27 -13.48 1.53
CA LYS A 40 2.41 -14.34 2.34
C LYS A 40 0.94 -14.04 2.16
N LEU A 41 0.55 -12.76 2.14
CA LEU A 41 -0.85 -12.39 2.00
C LEU A 41 -1.38 -12.61 0.59
N SER A 42 -0.53 -12.49 -0.43
CA SER A 42 -0.97 -12.70 -1.81
C SER A 42 -1.00 -14.19 -2.21
N ASP A 43 -0.46 -15.06 -1.37
CA ASP A 43 -0.47 -16.50 -1.65
C ASP A 43 -1.90 -17.03 -1.66
N GLY A 44 -2.32 -17.54 -2.80
CA GLY A 44 -3.71 -17.99 -3.00
C GLY A 44 -4.69 -16.86 -3.24
N GLY A 45 -4.22 -15.63 -3.25
CA GLY A 45 -5.04 -14.45 -3.51
C GLY A 45 -4.56 -13.71 -4.76
N GLU A 46 -4.57 -12.38 -4.69
CA GLU A 46 -4.26 -11.55 -5.86
C GLU A 46 -3.44 -10.32 -5.45
N LYS A 47 -2.39 -10.05 -6.22
CA LYS A 47 -1.59 -8.84 -6.09
C LYS A 47 -2.26 -7.72 -6.87
N LEU A 48 -2.45 -6.58 -6.23
CA LEU A 48 -3.15 -5.42 -6.80
C LEU A 48 -2.23 -4.20 -6.81
N PRO A 49 -2.60 -3.14 -7.54
CA PRO A 49 -1.79 -1.91 -7.56
C PRO A 49 -1.76 -1.18 -6.22
N CYS A 50 -0.78 -0.32 -6.05
CA CYS A 50 -0.67 0.64 -4.92
C CYS A 50 -0.62 -0.03 -3.56
N GLY A 51 0.05 -1.17 -3.47
CA GLY A 51 0.23 -1.86 -2.20
C GLY A 51 -0.97 -2.68 -1.73
N TRP A 52 -1.98 -2.82 -2.58
CA TRP A 52 -3.15 -3.62 -2.24
C TRP A 52 -2.95 -5.09 -2.57
N VAL A 53 -3.50 -5.93 -1.71
CA VAL A 53 -3.53 -7.38 -1.88
C VAL A 53 -4.93 -7.87 -1.49
N ALA A 54 -5.48 -8.76 -2.30
CA ALA A 54 -6.64 -9.55 -1.89
C ALA A 54 -6.13 -10.89 -1.38
N ASP A 55 -6.43 -11.24 -0.13
CA ASP A 55 -6.00 -12.53 0.38
C ASP A 55 -6.94 -13.64 -0.12
N ARG A 56 -6.58 -14.89 0.17
CA ARG A 56 -7.35 -16.03 -0.32
C ARG A 56 -8.76 -16.12 0.29
N PHE A 57 -9.02 -15.34 1.33
CA PHE A 57 -10.33 -15.28 1.98
C PHE A 57 -11.16 -14.10 1.49
N GLY A 58 -10.63 -13.28 0.58
CA GLY A 58 -11.34 -12.15 0.02
C GLY A 58 -11.19 -10.84 0.78
N PHE A 59 -10.33 -10.78 1.79
CA PHE A 59 -10.07 -9.54 2.50
C PHE A 59 -9.05 -8.70 1.74
N ALA A 60 -9.27 -7.38 1.78
CA ALA A 60 -8.36 -6.41 1.18
C ALA A 60 -7.32 -5.97 2.20
N TRP A 61 -6.06 -5.99 1.80
CA TRP A 61 -4.94 -5.52 2.62
C TRP A 61 -4.19 -4.45 1.87
N ASN A 62 -3.98 -3.31 2.51
CA ASN A 62 -3.07 -2.29 1.99
C ASN A 62 -1.79 -2.34 2.81
N ILE A 63 -0.70 -2.77 2.20
CA ILE A 63 0.56 -3.02 2.86
C ILE A 63 1.50 -1.86 2.54
N VAL A 64 1.77 -1.02 3.53
CA VAL A 64 2.50 0.23 3.31
C VAL A 64 3.78 0.25 4.15
N PRO A 65 4.84 0.87 3.62
CA PRO A 65 6.05 1.06 4.41
C PRO A 65 5.90 2.21 5.37
N GLN A 66 6.52 2.09 6.53
CA GLN A 66 6.64 3.19 7.46
C GLN A 66 7.43 4.32 6.78
N GLY A 67 7.02 5.56 6.97
CA GLY A 67 7.63 6.68 6.29
C GLY A 67 6.98 7.06 4.97
N LEU A 68 5.97 6.31 4.54
CA LEU A 68 5.26 6.64 3.29
C LEU A 68 4.72 8.07 3.32
N ARG A 69 4.20 8.52 4.45
CA ARG A 69 3.65 9.87 4.59
C ARG A 69 4.69 10.96 4.38
N ASP A 70 5.96 10.67 4.64
CA ASP A 70 7.04 11.64 4.45
C ASP A 70 7.27 11.95 2.98
N VAL A 71 6.90 11.05 2.11
CA VAL A 71 7.11 11.22 0.66
C VAL A 71 5.84 11.50 -0.12
N ILE A 72 4.66 11.18 0.41
CA ILE A 72 3.39 11.46 -0.29
C ILE A 72 2.50 12.45 0.42
N GLY A 73 2.73 12.71 1.69
CA GLY A 73 1.94 13.65 2.48
C GLY A 73 2.75 14.82 3.03
N GLY A 74 3.95 15.06 2.50
CA GLY A 74 4.83 16.12 2.98
C GLY A 74 4.43 17.50 2.52
N ASP A 75 5.16 18.51 3.00
CA ASP A 75 4.88 19.92 2.72
C ASP A 75 5.21 20.32 1.28
N ASP A 76 6.10 19.59 0.61
CA ASP A 76 6.46 19.87 -0.77
C ASP A 76 5.49 19.18 -1.70
N GLU A 77 4.52 19.93 -2.18
CA GLU A 77 3.45 19.39 -3.00
C GLU A 77 3.95 18.78 -4.31
N GLU A 78 4.90 19.45 -4.97
CA GLU A 78 5.43 18.95 -6.24
C GLU A 78 6.16 17.62 -6.07
N ARG A 79 7.00 17.52 -5.05
CA ARG A 79 7.72 16.28 -4.78
C ARG A 79 6.78 15.16 -4.34
N SER A 80 5.79 15.51 -3.52
CA SER A 80 4.78 14.55 -3.06
C SER A 80 3.98 14.00 -4.23
N GLN A 81 3.62 14.86 -5.19
CA GLN A 81 2.88 14.41 -6.37
C GLN A 81 3.72 13.49 -7.26
N ARG A 82 5.03 13.75 -7.38
CA ARG A 82 5.90 12.85 -8.13
C ARG A 82 5.96 11.47 -7.49
N ALA A 83 6.13 11.45 -6.17
CA ALA A 83 6.16 10.19 -5.43
C ALA A 83 4.83 9.45 -5.55
N MET A 84 3.72 10.16 -5.46
CA MET A 84 2.39 9.58 -5.59
C MET A 84 2.18 8.96 -6.97
N ARG A 85 2.61 9.66 -8.03
CA ARG A 85 2.53 9.10 -9.39
C ARG A 85 3.36 7.84 -9.53
N ALA A 86 4.55 7.81 -8.93
CA ALA A 86 5.36 6.61 -8.92
C ALA A 86 4.66 5.47 -8.16
N MET A 87 4.03 5.79 -7.03
CA MET A 87 3.30 4.81 -6.24
C MET A 87 2.17 4.16 -7.04
N PHE A 88 1.45 4.94 -7.84
CA PHE A 88 0.36 4.41 -8.67
C PHE A 88 0.84 3.45 -9.75
N GLN A 89 2.13 3.47 -10.09
CA GLN A 89 2.71 2.54 -11.04
C GLN A 89 3.25 1.28 -10.38
N MET A 90 3.23 1.22 -9.05
CA MET A 90 3.75 0.08 -8.30
C MET A 90 2.64 -0.91 -7.97
N GLY A 91 3.00 -2.19 -7.88
CA GLY A 91 2.19 -3.16 -7.16
C GLY A 91 2.62 -3.14 -5.71
N LYS A 92 3.65 -3.90 -5.35
CA LYS A 92 4.27 -3.82 -4.04
C LYS A 92 4.97 -2.46 -3.89
N LEU A 93 4.76 -1.79 -2.76
CA LEU A 93 5.38 -0.49 -2.53
C LEU A 93 6.85 -0.65 -2.16
N ASP A 94 7.69 0.20 -2.73
CA ASP A 94 9.13 0.23 -2.48
C ASP A 94 9.49 1.62 -1.95
N ILE A 95 9.80 1.69 -0.65
CA ILE A 95 10.05 2.97 0.00
C ILE A 95 11.33 3.66 -0.51
N ASP A 96 12.35 2.88 -0.85
CA ASP A 96 13.60 3.46 -1.35
C ASP A 96 13.38 4.11 -2.71
N GLU A 97 12.63 3.46 -3.58
CA GLU A 97 12.29 4.02 -4.88
C GLU A 97 11.43 5.27 -4.74
N LEU A 98 10.46 5.26 -3.83
CA LEU A 98 9.63 6.43 -3.57
C LEU A 98 10.44 7.59 -3.05
N ARG A 99 11.39 7.34 -2.15
CA ARG A 99 12.30 8.38 -1.66
C ARG A 99 13.20 8.91 -2.77
N ARG A 100 13.67 8.05 -3.64
CA ARG A 100 14.48 8.44 -4.78
C ARG A 100 13.72 9.41 -5.68
N VAL A 101 12.49 9.07 -6.01
CA VAL A 101 11.63 9.91 -6.85
C VAL A 101 11.32 11.23 -6.15
N TYR A 102 11.04 11.20 -4.86
CA TYR A 102 10.75 12.40 -4.08
C TYR A 102 11.94 13.36 -4.07
N ASN A 103 13.15 12.82 -3.95
CA ASN A 103 14.37 13.62 -3.84
C ASN A 103 15.00 13.97 -5.20
N ALA A 104 14.42 13.50 -6.27
CA ALA A 104 14.96 13.75 -7.62
C ALA A 104 14.88 15.21 -8.04
#